data_b3cb8ed37ce6a058e94f0709e95db241
#
_entry.id   b3cb8ed37ce6a058e94f0709e95db241
#
_cell.length_a   1.000
_cell.length_b   1.000
_cell.length_c   1.000
_cell.angle_alpha   90.00
_cell.angle_beta   90.00
_cell.angle_gamma   90.00
#
_symmetry.space_group_name_H-M   'P 1'
#
loop_
_entity.id
_entity.type
_entity.pdbx_description
1 polymer ?
#
loop_
_entity_poly.entity_id
_entity_poly.type
_entity_poly.pdbx_seq_one_letter_code
_entity_poly.pdbx_strand_id
1 'polypeptide(L)'
;MKTFFLAILIGVSMAMTAQAQSTKEIMYVGTYSVRGSEGIYVFEFDRKAGTMQPIQSISNGKSPSFLALHPSGAYLYSVNEGADKSGGVSAYAVDKATGKLTFLNGQSSLGGGPCHISVDKTGKTVFVSNYGGGSLTVLPVKADGALGEATDSVQDSGTGPNTQRQEKPHVHSATLAPDNRFVYVADLTTDKLNIFAIDANASKVKPASTPFASVKPGSGPRHFTFHPNGKYAYLVEELTSTVATFSRDSKTGALTLLQDNVKTLPDNFTGNNTSADIHIDSDGKFLYQSNRGANTLAIFAIGNDGKLTKVGDQPTEGKTPRNFLIDPKGDFIFVAHQDSDNITIFKRDQKTGKLTYTGQSVPVPAAVCVIMANR
;
A
#
# COMPACT_ATOMS: atom_id res chain seq x y z
N MET A 1 54.65 25.83 59.15
CA MET A 1 54.34 24.64 58.34
C MET A 1 52.98 24.86 57.63
N LYS A 2 53.01 25.19 56.37
CA LYS A 2 51.79 25.37 55.55
C LYS A 2 51.69 24.17 54.55
N THR A 3 50.71 23.33 54.76
CA THR A 3 50.47 22.13 53.92
C THR A 3 49.60 22.53 52.74
N PHE A 4 50.12 22.38 51.51
CA PHE A 4 49.36 22.54 50.27
C PHE A 4 48.70 21.23 49.94
N PHE A 5 47.34 21.20 49.78
CA PHE A 5 46.58 20.11 49.18
C PHE A 5 46.45 20.35 47.67
N LEU A 6 47.02 19.45 46.91
CA LEU A 6 46.88 19.42 45.45
C LEU A 6 45.64 18.58 45.08
N ALA A 7 44.58 19.22 44.61
CA ALA A 7 43.40 18.51 44.11
C ALA A 7 43.63 18.16 42.65
N ILE A 8 43.72 16.86 42.35
CA ILE A 8 43.75 16.34 40.97
C ILE A 8 42.33 16.18 40.48
N LEU A 9 41.88 17.03 39.53
CA LEU A 9 40.65 16.85 38.78
C LEU A 9 40.89 15.80 37.68
N ILE A 10 40.28 14.60 37.83
CA ILE A 10 40.22 13.60 36.78
C ILE A 10 39.00 13.94 35.92
N GLY A 11 39.21 14.53 34.74
CA GLY A 11 38.19 14.75 33.75
C GLY A 11 37.85 13.44 33.03
N VAL A 12 36.69 12.87 33.33
CA VAL A 12 36.13 11.74 32.56
C VAL A 12 35.49 12.30 31.29
N SER A 13 36.18 12.20 30.15
CA SER A 13 35.61 12.48 28.86
C SER A 13 34.72 11.31 28.46
N MET A 14 33.39 11.46 28.59
CA MET A 14 32.42 10.57 27.95
C MET A 14 32.50 10.79 26.45
N ALA A 15 33.12 9.86 25.74
CA ALA A 15 33.01 9.74 24.29
C ALA A 15 31.57 9.30 23.98
N MET A 16 30.70 10.23 23.56
CA MET A 16 29.44 9.89 22.91
C MET A 16 29.76 9.21 21.57
N THR A 17 29.68 7.90 21.51
CA THR A 17 29.68 7.18 20.26
C THR A 17 28.34 7.52 19.56
N ALA A 18 28.39 8.44 18.61
CA ALA A 18 27.28 8.63 17.67
C ALA A 18 27.09 7.29 16.93
N GLN A 19 26.02 6.58 17.28
CA GLN A 19 25.63 5.36 16.60
C GLN A 19 25.24 5.78 15.21
N ALA A 20 26.07 5.47 14.22
CA ALA A 20 25.79 5.74 12.81
C ALA A 20 24.46 5.05 12.47
N GLN A 21 23.42 5.85 12.17
CA GLN A 21 22.13 5.35 11.79
C GLN A 21 22.31 4.48 10.54
N SER A 22 21.88 3.22 10.58
CA SER A 22 22.00 2.28 9.45
C SER A 22 21.40 2.94 8.21
N THR A 23 22.16 2.98 7.12
CA THR A 23 21.65 3.44 5.80
C THR A 23 20.91 2.34 5.06
N LYS A 24 20.81 1.15 5.65
CA LYS A 24 20.24 -0.06 5.09
C LYS A 24 18.81 -0.27 5.58
N GLU A 25 17.90 -0.44 4.66
CA GLU A 25 16.46 -0.61 4.91
C GLU A 25 15.98 -1.89 4.23
N ILE A 26 15.02 -2.59 4.86
CA ILE A 26 14.49 -3.84 4.32
C ILE A 26 13.24 -3.55 3.50
N MET A 27 13.18 -4.16 2.31
CA MET A 27 12.05 -4.09 1.40
C MET A 27 11.50 -5.47 1.10
N TYR A 28 10.19 -5.56 0.97
CA TYR A 28 9.48 -6.78 0.57
C TYR A 28 8.74 -6.52 -0.73
N VAL A 29 8.86 -7.46 -1.67
CA VAL A 29 8.24 -7.37 -2.99
C VAL A 29 7.32 -8.55 -3.20
N GLY A 30 6.04 -8.27 -3.37
CA GLY A 30 5.02 -9.24 -3.76
C GLY A 30 4.94 -9.37 -5.28
N THR A 31 4.68 -10.59 -5.76
CA THR A 31 4.70 -10.90 -7.18
C THR A 31 3.52 -11.78 -7.59
N TYR A 32 3.22 -11.83 -8.87
CA TYR A 32 2.46 -12.94 -9.44
C TYR A 32 3.35 -14.14 -9.68
N SER A 33 2.82 -15.36 -9.49
CA SER A 33 3.55 -16.62 -9.72
C SER A 33 3.62 -16.99 -11.21
N VAL A 34 4.22 -16.09 -12.00
CA VAL A 34 4.42 -16.22 -13.45
C VAL A 34 5.85 -15.82 -13.81
N ARG A 35 6.29 -16.16 -15.00
CA ARG A 35 7.61 -15.78 -15.56
C ARG A 35 8.81 -16.11 -14.64
N GLY A 36 8.72 -17.22 -13.89
CA GLY A 36 9.80 -17.69 -13.01
C GLY A 36 9.86 -16.99 -11.65
N SER A 37 8.81 -16.28 -11.25
CA SER A 37 8.74 -15.71 -9.90
C SER A 37 8.79 -16.78 -8.81
N GLU A 38 9.58 -16.53 -7.77
CA GLU A 38 9.77 -17.36 -6.59
C GLU A 38 8.91 -16.92 -5.39
N GLY A 39 7.93 -16.04 -5.61
CA GLY A 39 6.99 -15.60 -4.58
C GLY A 39 7.31 -14.23 -4.00
N ILE A 40 7.55 -14.11 -2.69
CA ILE A 40 7.94 -12.85 -2.05
C ILE A 40 9.46 -12.72 -2.09
N TYR A 41 9.95 -11.59 -2.58
CA TYR A 41 11.38 -11.26 -2.54
C TYR A 41 11.67 -10.29 -1.41
N VAL A 42 12.78 -10.50 -0.72
CA VAL A 42 13.31 -9.63 0.33
C VAL A 42 14.60 -9.00 -0.15
N PHE A 43 14.68 -7.67 -0.05
CA PHE A 43 15.85 -6.89 -0.42
C PHE A 43 16.35 -6.02 0.73
N GLU A 44 17.64 -5.76 0.71
CA GLU A 44 18.26 -4.66 1.46
C GLU A 44 18.43 -3.48 0.51
N PHE A 45 17.89 -2.33 0.86
CA PHE A 45 18.11 -1.07 0.17
C PHE A 45 19.19 -0.26 0.87
N ASP A 46 20.28 0.02 0.18
CA ASP A 46 21.30 0.98 0.65
C ASP A 46 20.93 2.38 0.15
N ARG A 47 20.43 3.20 1.06
CA ARG A 47 19.99 4.57 0.75
C ARG A 47 21.12 5.47 0.22
N LYS A 48 22.36 5.28 0.69
CA LYS A 48 23.51 6.08 0.28
C LYS A 48 23.93 5.72 -1.16
N ALA A 49 23.97 4.44 -1.47
CA ALA A 49 24.29 3.94 -2.80
C ALA A 49 23.11 4.05 -3.77
N GLY A 50 21.86 4.07 -3.27
CA GLY A 50 20.63 4.02 -4.06
C GLY A 50 20.40 2.66 -4.71
N THR A 51 20.90 1.57 -4.11
CA THR A 51 20.87 0.22 -4.70
C THR A 51 20.09 -0.78 -3.82
N MET A 52 19.44 -1.76 -4.45
CA MET A 52 18.78 -2.89 -3.81
C MET A 52 19.63 -4.15 -3.97
N GLN A 53 19.81 -4.91 -2.89
CA GLN A 53 20.51 -6.20 -2.87
C GLN A 53 19.58 -7.31 -2.39
N PRO A 54 19.49 -8.46 -3.08
CA PRO A 54 18.60 -9.54 -2.69
C PRO A 54 19.10 -10.22 -1.40
N ILE A 55 18.16 -10.56 -0.51
CA ILE A 55 18.42 -11.29 0.74
C ILE A 55 17.81 -12.68 0.68
N GLN A 56 16.55 -12.78 0.20
CA GLN A 56 15.76 -14.00 0.24
C GLN A 56 14.67 -13.95 -0.83
N SER A 57 14.28 -15.14 -1.33
CA SER A 57 12.96 -15.39 -1.92
C SER A 57 12.24 -16.46 -1.12
N ILE A 58 10.90 -16.39 -1.01
CA ILE A 58 10.08 -17.36 -0.29
C ILE A 58 8.71 -17.49 -0.95
N SER A 59 8.27 -18.74 -1.13
CA SER A 59 6.96 -19.07 -1.69
C SER A 59 6.20 -20.00 -0.77
N ASN A 60 5.05 -19.56 -0.25
CA ASN A 60 4.11 -20.34 0.55
C ASN A 60 2.68 -20.05 0.08
N GLY A 61 2.45 -20.19 -1.22
CA GLY A 61 1.17 -19.90 -1.87
C GLY A 61 1.36 -19.41 -3.29
N LYS A 62 0.27 -19.33 -4.04
CA LYS A 62 0.30 -18.79 -5.41
C LYS A 62 0.10 -17.28 -5.40
N SER A 63 0.91 -16.57 -6.17
CA SER A 63 0.75 -15.14 -6.42
C SER A 63 0.57 -14.32 -5.14
N PRO A 64 1.62 -14.20 -4.27
CA PRO A 64 1.60 -13.30 -3.12
C PRO A 64 1.64 -11.84 -3.61
N SER A 65 0.59 -11.42 -4.31
CA SER A 65 0.53 -10.20 -5.11
C SER A 65 0.37 -8.92 -4.29
N PHE A 66 -0.07 -9.03 -3.03
CA PHE A 66 -0.17 -7.88 -2.13
C PHE A 66 0.28 -8.23 -0.72
N LEU A 67 0.99 -7.32 -0.09
CA LEU A 67 1.67 -7.50 1.19
C LEU A 67 1.25 -6.42 2.19
N ALA A 68 1.19 -6.79 3.47
CA ALA A 68 1.03 -5.84 4.56
C ALA A 68 1.93 -6.18 5.74
N LEU A 69 2.64 -5.19 6.29
CA LEU A 69 3.43 -5.35 7.51
C LEU A 69 2.54 -5.13 8.73
N HIS A 70 2.75 -5.97 9.74
CA HIS A 70 2.19 -5.75 11.06
C HIS A 70 2.78 -4.46 11.67
N PRO A 71 2.03 -3.63 12.42
CA PRO A 71 2.52 -2.38 13.00
C PRO A 71 3.77 -2.53 13.88
N SER A 72 3.98 -3.71 14.49
CA SER A 72 5.20 -4.00 15.27
C SER A 72 6.44 -4.26 14.43
N GLY A 73 6.28 -4.43 13.11
CA GLY A 73 7.35 -4.87 12.20
C GLY A 73 7.82 -6.32 12.41
N ALA A 74 7.16 -7.09 13.29
CA ALA A 74 7.56 -8.48 13.61
C ALA A 74 6.90 -9.52 12.68
N TYR A 75 5.88 -9.13 11.92
CA TYR A 75 5.14 -10.03 11.05
C TYR A 75 4.81 -9.37 9.72
N LEU A 76 4.66 -10.20 8.70
CA LEU A 76 4.21 -9.82 7.36
C LEU A 76 3.07 -10.74 6.94
N TYR A 77 2.10 -10.19 6.24
CA TYR A 77 0.96 -10.94 5.68
C TYR A 77 0.93 -10.73 4.17
N SER A 78 0.58 -11.80 3.45
CA SER A 78 0.35 -11.75 2.00
C SER A 78 -1.00 -12.32 1.63
N VAL A 79 -1.59 -11.82 0.56
CA VAL A 79 -2.64 -12.57 -0.16
C VAL A 79 -2.00 -13.72 -0.92
N ASN A 80 -2.80 -14.74 -1.26
CA ASN A 80 -2.48 -15.79 -2.23
C ASN A 80 -3.51 -15.70 -3.34
N GLU A 81 -3.25 -14.85 -4.34
CA GLU A 81 -4.16 -14.53 -5.44
C GLU A 81 -4.18 -15.66 -6.48
N GLY A 82 -4.78 -16.79 -6.10
CA GLY A 82 -5.03 -17.91 -7.01
C GLY A 82 -6.23 -17.63 -7.91
N ALA A 83 -6.23 -18.22 -9.10
CA ALA A 83 -7.34 -18.10 -10.06
C ALA A 83 -8.58 -18.89 -9.63
N ASP A 84 -8.44 -19.80 -8.68
CA ASP A 84 -9.50 -20.62 -8.13
C ASP A 84 -10.24 -19.93 -6.96
N LYS A 85 -11.42 -20.47 -6.62
CA LYS A 85 -12.24 -19.96 -5.52
C LYS A 85 -11.63 -20.17 -4.13
N SER A 86 -10.49 -20.86 -4.04
CA SER A 86 -9.76 -21.16 -2.79
C SER A 86 -8.72 -20.10 -2.44
N GLY A 87 -9.01 -18.82 -2.71
CA GLY A 87 -8.14 -17.72 -2.31
C GLY A 87 -7.73 -17.82 -0.85
N GLY A 88 -6.50 -17.44 -0.53
CA GLY A 88 -5.94 -17.55 0.80
C GLY A 88 -5.08 -16.37 1.20
N VAL A 89 -4.62 -16.41 2.41
CA VAL A 89 -3.68 -15.46 3.01
C VAL A 89 -2.60 -16.24 3.76
N SER A 90 -1.40 -15.71 3.79
CA SER A 90 -0.25 -16.28 4.50
C SER A 90 0.31 -15.30 5.51
N ALA A 91 0.74 -15.82 6.67
CA ALA A 91 1.43 -15.09 7.70
C ALA A 91 2.90 -15.51 7.79
N TYR A 92 3.78 -14.57 8.03
CA TYR A 92 5.22 -14.76 8.18
C TYR A 92 5.75 -14.03 9.40
N ALA A 93 6.68 -14.64 10.13
CA ALA A 93 7.52 -13.94 11.09
C ALA A 93 8.65 -13.21 10.35
N VAL A 94 8.98 -12.02 10.82
CA VAL A 94 10.08 -11.18 10.31
C VAL A 94 11.23 -11.23 11.29
N ASP A 95 12.39 -11.70 10.86
CA ASP A 95 13.64 -11.51 11.60
C ASP A 95 14.04 -10.02 11.52
N LYS A 96 13.95 -9.31 12.61
CA LYS A 96 14.23 -7.86 12.67
C LYS A 96 15.68 -7.48 12.32
N ALA A 97 16.62 -8.40 12.50
CA ALA A 97 18.03 -8.13 12.21
C ALA A 97 18.33 -8.25 10.71
N THR A 98 17.77 -9.25 10.05
CA THR A 98 18.07 -9.60 8.66
C THR A 98 16.95 -9.25 7.67
N GLY A 99 15.73 -9.04 8.15
CA GLY A 99 14.53 -8.89 7.33
C GLY A 99 13.98 -10.20 6.78
N LYS A 100 14.63 -11.35 7.03
CA LYS A 100 14.19 -12.65 6.49
C LYS A 100 12.83 -13.06 7.02
N LEU A 101 12.08 -13.73 6.16
CA LEU A 101 10.75 -14.23 6.44
C LEU A 101 10.78 -15.73 6.78
N THR A 102 9.99 -16.10 7.78
CA THR A 102 9.68 -17.50 8.10
C THR A 102 8.18 -17.68 8.09
N PHE A 103 7.68 -18.65 7.32
CA PHE A 103 6.25 -18.95 7.22
C PHE A 103 5.70 -19.41 8.58
N LEU A 104 4.55 -18.86 8.99
CA LEU A 104 3.83 -19.23 10.20
C LEU A 104 2.64 -20.14 9.89
N ASN A 105 1.68 -19.62 9.14
CA ASN A 105 0.49 -20.35 8.72
C ASN A 105 -0.21 -19.70 7.53
N GLY A 106 -1.18 -20.41 6.98
CA GLY A 106 -2.13 -19.90 6.00
C GLY A 106 -3.56 -20.03 6.48
N GLN A 107 -4.45 -19.18 5.97
CA GLN A 107 -5.89 -19.22 6.20
C GLN A 107 -6.65 -18.97 4.88
N SER A 108 -7.92 -19.42 4.82
CA SER A 108 -8.81 -19.10 3.72
C SER A 108 -9.22 -17.64 3.79
N SER A 109 -9.28 -16.96 2.62
CA SER A 109 -9.89 -15.64 2.49
C SER A 109 -11.41 -15.68 2.30
N LEU A 110 -12.03 -16.86 2.36
CA LEU A 110 -13.47 -17.11 2.11
C LEU A 110 -13.99 -16.58 0.77
N GLY A 111 -13.11 -16.10 -0.11
CA GLY A 111 -13.45 -15.53 -1.42
C GLY A 111 -12.39 -15.86 -2.46
N GLY A 112 -12.75 -15.74 -3.75
CA GLY A 112 -11.84 -15.96 -4.86
C GLY A 112 -11.01 -14.71 -5.20
N GLY A 113 -9.75 -14.91 -5.60
CA GLY A 113 -8.86 -13.85 -6.05
C GLY A 113 -8.62 -12.74 -5.02
N PRO A 114 -8.14 -13.04 -3.80
CA PRO A 114 -7.78 -12.00 -2.85
C PRO A 114 -6.63 -11.17 -3.43
N CYS A 115 -6.83 -9.85 -3.57
CA CYS A 115 -5.91 -8.96 -4.26
C CYS A 115 -5.35 -7.82 -3.39
N HIS A 116 -5.89 -7.65 -2.18
CA HIS A 116 -5.43 -6.62 -1.24
C HIS A 116 -5.56 -7.11 0.20
N ILE A 117 -4.60 -6.75 1.03
CA ILE A 117 -4.57 -7.08 2.45
C ILE A 117 -4.11 -5.85 3.25
N SER A 118 -4.75 -5.57 4.38
CA SER A 118 -4.34 -4.54 5.31
C SER A 118 -4.44 -5.01 6.75
N VAL A 119 -3.68 -4.38 7.64
CA VAL A 119 -3.63 -4.69 9.07
C VAL A 119 -4.06 -3.47 9.85
N ASP A 120 -4.93 -3.64 10.84
CA ASP A 120 -5.33 -2.55 11.71
C ASP A 120 -4.15 -2.02 12.55
N LYS A 121 -4.26 -0.78 13.03
CA LYS A 121 -3.16 -0.14 13.80
C LYS A 121 -2.83 -0.84 15.12
N THR A 122 -3.73 -1.64 15.66
CA THR A 122 -3.46 -2.44 16.86
C THR A 122 -2.74 -3.74 16.55
N GLY A 123 -2.67 -4.13 15.27
CA GLY A 123 -2.10 -5.40 14.82
C GLY A 123 -2.97 -6.62 15.11
N LYS A 124 -4.22 -6.43 15.54
CA LYS A 124 -5.09 -7.54 15.95
C LYS A 124 -5.98 -8.08 14.83
N THR A 125 -6.16 -7.31 13.77
CA THR A 125 -7.13 -7.63 12.72
C THR A 125 -6.55 -7.39 11.34
N VAL A 126 -6.75 -8.34 10.45
CA VAL A 126 -6.41 -8.29 9.03
C VAL A 126 -7.69 -8.22 8.20
N PHE A 127 -7.68 -7.36 7.18
CA PHE A 127 -8.76 -7.16 6.21
C PHE A 127 -8.28 -7.60 4.83
N VAL A 128 -9.07 -8.43 4.16
CA VAL A 128 -8.74 -9.02 2.85
C VAL A 128 -9.83 -8.71 1.85
N SER A 129 -9.43 -8.09 0.74
CA SER A 129 -10.33 -7.79 -0.38
C SER A 129 -10.25 -8.90 -1.41
N ASN A 130 -11.36 -9.56 -1.68
CA ASN A 130 -11.48 -10.64 -2.65
C ASN A 130 -12.07 -10.10 -3.96
N TYR A 131 -11.23 -9.84 -4.94
CA TYR A 131 -11.65 -9.30 -6.24
C TYR A 131 -12.57 -10.27 -7.00
N GLY A 132 -12.14 -11.52 -7.15
CA GLY A 132 -12.92 -12.54 -7.83
C GLY A 132 -14.20 -12.94 -7.09
N GLY A 133 -14.18 -12.86 -5.76
CA GLY A 133 -15.31 -13.17 -4.88
C GLY A 133 -16.26 -11.99 -4.65
N GLY A 134 -15.82 -10.75 -4.86
CA GLY A 134 -16.60 -9.55 -4.57
C GLY A 134 -16.91 -9.37 -3.07
N SER A 135 -15.97 -9.69 -2.18
CA SER A 135 -16.20 -9.68 -0.73
C SER A 135 -15.03 -9.11 0.06
N LEU A 136 -15.33 -8.63 1.26
CA LEU A 136 -14.35 -8.33 2.30
C LEU A 136 -14.33 -9.48 3.31
N THR A 137 -13.14 -9.95 3.72
CA THR A 137 -12.96 -10.94 4.78
C THR A 137 -12.13 -10.34 5.92
N VAL A 138 -12.48 -10.66 7.15
CA VAL A 138 -11.83 -10.18 8.37
C VAL A 138 -11.27 -11.35 9.16
N LEU A 139 -9.97 -11.30 9.47
CA LEU A 139 -9.28 -12.35 10.21
C LEU A 139 -8.60 -11.78 11.46
N PRO A 140 -8.67 -12.46 12.61
CA PRO A 140 -7.91 -12.08 13.79
C PRO A 140 -6.44 -12.48 13.66
N VAL A 141 -5.56 -11.70 14.26
CA VAL A 141 -4.15 -12.02 14.44
C VAL A 141 -3.93 -12.57 15.85
N LYS A 142 -3.30 -13.72 15.95
CA LYS A 142 -2.92 -14.36 17.21
C LYS A 142 -1.69 -13.69 17.84
N ALA A 143 -1.44 -13.96 19.11
CA ALA A 143 -0.32 -13.38 19.85
C ALA A 143 1.08 -13.71 19.25
N ASP A 144 1.20 -14.84 18.56
CA ASP A 144 2.41 -15.27 17.85
C ASP A 144 2.50 -14.74 16.40
N GLY A 145 1.56 -13.90 15.98
CA GLY A 145 1.50 -13.31 14.64
C GLY A 145 0.83 -14.22 13.59
N ALA A 146 0.47 -15.45 13.94
CA ALA A 146 -0.29 -16.33 13.06
C ALA A 146 -1.73 -15.80 12.85
N LEU A 147 -2.32 -16.09 11.69
CA LEU A 147 -3.71 -15.75 11.41
C LEU A 147 -4.66 -16.77 12.06
N GLY A 148 -5.72 -16.29 12.67
CA GLY A 148 -6.88 -17.10 13.05
C GLY A 148 -7.81 -17.35 11.86
N GLU A 149 -8.83 -18.18 12.05
CA GLU A 149 -9.92 -18.34 11.10
C GLU A 149 -10.70 -17.04 10.95
N ALA A 150 -11.28 -16.81 9.77
CA ALA A 150 -12.08 -15.62 9.51
C ALA A 150 -13.25 -15.51 10.52
N THR A 151 -13.42 -14.34 11.10
CA THR A 151 -14.46 -14.02 12.07
C THR A 151 -15.61 -13.27 11.47
N ASP A 152 -15.39 -12.70 10.26
CA ASP A 152 -16.41 -11.97 9.52
C ASP A 152 -16.14 -12.02 8.02
N SER A 153 -17.22 -11.93 7.23
CA SER A 153 -17.15 -11.81 5.77
C SER A 153 -18.36 -11.02 5.28
N VAL A 154 -18.09 -9.98 4.49
CA VAL A 154 -19.14 -9.13 3.91
C VAL A 154 -19.14 -9.31 2.40
N GLN A 155 -20.21 -9.88 1.86
CA GLN A 155 -20.44 -10.01 0.42
C GLN A 155 -21.04 -8.72 -0.12
N ASP A 156 -20.43 -8.13 -1.15
CA ASP A 156 -21.02 -7.01 -1.89
C ASP A 156 -22.00 -7.52 -2.98
N SER A 157 -22.85 -6.63 -3.48
CA SER A 157 -23.86 -6.95 -4.46
C SER A 157 -24.11 -5.78 -5.40
N GLY A 158 -24.40 -6.08 -6.66
CA GLY A 158 -24.71 -5.09 -7.69
C GLY A 158 -23.88 -5.28 -8.96
N THR A 159 -24.16 -4.43 -9.94
CA THR A 159 -23.47 -4.36 -11.23
C THR A 159 -23.24 -2.90 -11.58
N GLY A 160 -22.33 -2.63 -12.54
CA GLY A 160 -22.09 -1.29 -13.08
C GLY A 160 -22.33 -1.23 -14.59
N PRO A 161 -22.15 -0.06 -15.21
CA PRO A 161 -22.44 0.15 -16.63
C PRO A 161 -21.46 -0.54 -17.59
N ASN A 162 -20.24 -0.86 -17.14
CA ASN A 162 -19.27 -1.59 -17.95
C ASN A 162 -19.49 -3.10 -17.80
N THR A 163 -20.26 -3.68 -18.72
CA THR A 163 -20.68 -5.09 -18.67
C THR A 163 -19.52 -6.10 -18.76
N GLN A 164 -18.32 -5.69 -19.16
CA GLN A 164 -17.14 -6.55 -19.23
C GLN A 164 -16.30 -6.52 -17.95
N ARG A 165 -16.42 -5.46 -17.15
CA ARG A 165 -15.58 -5.24 -15.99
C ARG A 165 -16.37 -5.01 -14.69
N GLN A 166 -17.69 -4.82 -14.82
CA GLN A 166 -18.59 -4.52 -13.72
C GLN A 166 -19.84 -5.43 -13.74
N GLU A 167 -19.68 -6.68 -14.18
CA GLU A 167 -20.75 -7.69 -14.29
C GLU A 167 -21.19 -8.28 -12.94
N LYS A 168 -20.31 -8.20 -11.93
CA LYS A 168 -20.53 -8.63 -10.55
C LYS A 168 -19.57 -7.86 -9.63
N PRO A 169 -19.75 -7.85 -8.29
CA PRO A 169 -18.85 -7.15 -7.39
C PRO A 169 -17.39 -7.58 -7.52
N HIS A 170 -16.50 -6.59 -7.47
CA HIS A 170 -15.04 -6.74 -7.49
C HIS A 170 -14.40 -5.86 -6.41
N VAL A 171 -14.41 -6.35 -5.16
CA VAL A 171 -13.80 -5.64 -4.04
C VAL A 171 -12.29 -5.63 -4.20
N HIS A 172 -11.71 -4.42 -4.39
CA HIS A 172 -10.31 -4.29 -4.80
C HIS A 172 -9.38 -3.84 -3.68
N SER A 173 -9.84 -3.03 -2.74
CA SER A 173 -9.00 -2.63 -1.60
C SER A 173 -9.83 -2.39 -0.33
N ALA A 174 -9.18 -2.55 0.83
CA ALA A 174 -9.71 -2.21 2.14
C ALA A 174 -8.68 -1.33 2.87
N THR A 175 -8.99 -0.04 3.00
CA THR A 175 -8.08 0.98 3.56
C THR A 175 -8.57 1.46 4.91
N LEU A 176 -7.70 1.38 5.91
CA LEU A 176 -8.00 1.78 7.28
C LEU A 176 -7.94 3.30 7.45
N ALA A 177 -8.93 3.85 8.15
CA ALA A 177 -8.90 5.25 8.54
C ALA A 177 -7.70 5.56 9.46
N PRO A 178 -7.18 6.81 9.43
CA PRO A 178 -6.06 7.20 10.30
C PRO A 178 -6.34 7.02 11.81
N ASP A 179 -7.60 7.07 12.23
CA ASP A 179 -8.04 6.86 13.61
C ASP A 179 -8.39 5.41 13.96
N ASN A 180 -8.20 4.47 13.02
CA ASN A 180 -8.47 3.03 13.18
C ASN A 180 -9.93 2.66 13.52
N ARG A 181 -10.90 3.57 13.31
CA ARG A 181 -12.31 3.31 13.65
C ARG A 181 -13.12 2.79 12.47
N PHE A 182 -12.66 3.05 11.26
CA PHE A 182 -13.35 2.69 10.03
C PHE A 182 -12.41 2.03 9.03
N VAL A 183 -12.95 1.13 8.23
CA VAL A 183 -12.32 0.60 7.02
C VAL A 183 -13.17 1.00 5.80
N TYR A 184 -12.49 1.46 4.75
CA TYR A 184 -13.08 1.90 3.48
C TYR A 184 -12.75 0.87 2.43
N VAL A 185 -13.78 0.34 1.80
CA VAL A 185 -13.70 -0.83 0.91
C VAL A 185 -14.13 -0.40 -0.49
N ALA A 186 -13.17 -0.35 -1.41
CA ALA A 186 -13.42 0.04 -2.78
C ALA A 186 -13.94 -1.16 -3.58
N ASP A 187 -15.13 -1.03 -4.15
CA ASP A 187 -15.67 -2.00 -5.11
C ASP A 187 -15.70 -1.39 -6.51
N LEU A 188 -14.87 -1.96 -7.36
CA LEU A 188 -14.71 -1.53 -8.76
C LEU A 188 -16.04 -1.59 -9.54
N THR A 189 -16.88 -2.52 -9.19
CA THR A 189 -18.12 -2.80 -9.94
C THR A 189 -19.25 -1.88 -9.58
N THR A 190 -19.49 -1.68 -8.28
CA THR A 190 -20.66 -0.93 -7.82
C THR A 190 -20.43 0.58 -7.83
N ASP A 191 -19.24 1.03 -8.23
CA ASP A 191 -18.82 2.44 -8.20
C ASP A 191 -19.03 3.07 -6.81
N LYS A 192 -18.72 2.27 -5.78
CA LYS A 192 -18.86 2.65 -4.37
C LYS A 192 -17.57 2.44 -3.59
N LEU A 193 -17.44 3.27 -2.59
CA LEU A 193 -16.51 3.09 -1.49
C LEU A 193 -17.34 2.76 -0.26
N ASN A 194 -17.48 1.48 0.08
CA ASN A 194 -18.24 1.02 1.25
C ASN A 194 -17.50 1.36 2.54
N ILE A 195 -18.23 1.75 3.57
CA ILE A 195 -17.68 2.26 4.84
C ILE A 195 -18.19 1.38 5.99
N PHE A 196 -17.25 0.75 6.69
CA PHE A 196 -17.57 -0.08 7.84
C PHE A 196 -16.88 0.45 9.10
N ALA A 197 -17.60 0.47 10.20
CA ALA A 197 -17.04 0.64 11.54
C ALA A 197 -16.40 -0.67 12.00
N ILE A 198 -15.22 -0.58 12.62
CA ILE A 198 -14.42 -1.71 13.09
C ILE A 198 -14.75 -2.00 14.56
N ASP A 199 -15.04 -3.25 14.87
CA ASP A 199 -14.99 -3.80 16.22
C ASP A 199 -13.65 -4.57 16.37
N ALA A 200 -12.64 -3.87 16.86
CA ALA A 200 -11.30 -4.44 17.01
C ALA A 200 -11.21 -5.55 18.06
N ASN A 201 -12.15 -5.62 19.02
CA ASN A 201 -12.14 -6.67 20.05
C ASN A 201 -12.70 -8.00 19.52
N ALA A 202 -13.70 -7.91 18.64
CA ALA A 202 -14.33 -9.08 18.03
C ALA A 202 -13.72 -9.44 16.66
N SER A 203 -12.82 -8.61 16.11
CA SER A 203 -12.34 -8.68 14.72
C SER A 203 -13.51 -8.80 13.75
N LYS A 204 -14.44 -7.84 13.83
CA LYS A 204 -15.66 -7.76 13.01
C LYS A 204 -15.86 -6.36 12.47
N VAL A 205 -16.72 -6.25 11.47
CA VAL A 205 -17.13 -4.97 10.89
C VAL A 205 -18.65 -4.85 10.88
N LYS A 206 -19.14 -3.61 10.89
CA LYS A 206 -20.55 -3.30 10.67
C LYS A 206 -20.68 -2.07 9.79
N PRO A 207 -21.71 -1.94 8.94
CA PRO A 207 -21.91 -0.73 8.15
C PRO A 207 -21.88 0.52 9.02
N ALA A 208 -21.18 1.56 8.56
CA ALA A 208 -21.19 2.87 9.21
C ALA A 208 -22.59 3.53 9.09
N SER A 209 -22.84 4.60 9.84
CA SER A 209 -24.09 5.38 9.73
C SER A 209 -24.33 5.93 8.32
N THR A 210 -23.25 6.27 7.61
CA THR A 210 -23.22 6.51 6.15
C THR A 210 -22.50 5.33 5.54
N PRO A 211 -23.22 4.32 4.99
CA PRO A 211 -22.61 3.02 4.68
C PRO A 211 -21.73 3.02 3.42
N PHE A 212 -21.81 4.04 2.59
CA PHE A 212 -20.95 4.19 1.39
C PHE A 212 -20.88 5.63 0.90
N ALA A 213 -19.87 5.92 0.08
CA ALA A 213 -19.80 7.04 -0.83
C ALA A 213 -19.81 6.52 -2.27
N SER A 214 -20.59 7.17 -3.15
CA SER A 214 -20.64 6.83 -4.57
C SER A 214 -19.76 7.75 -5.37
N VAL A 215 -19.21 7.21 -6.46
CA VAL A 215 -18.53 7.97 -7.53
C VAL A 215 -19.33 7.84 -8.83
N LYS A 216 -18.83 8.47 -9.89
CA LYS A 216 -19.47 8.43 -11.19
C LYS A 216 -19.61 6.98 -11.69
N PRO A 217 -20.78 6.57 -12.18
CA PRO A 217 -20.96 5.23 -12.74
C PRO A 217 -19.97 4.92 -13.86
N GLY A 218 -19.33 3.75 -13.79
CA GLY A 218 -18.31 3.32 -14.73
C GLY A 218 -16.89 3.77 -14.37
N SER A 219 -16.67 4.41 -13.21
CA SER A 219 -15.34 4.87 -12.77
C SER A 219 -14.43 3.73 -12.33
N GLY A 220 -14.96 2.74 -11.63
CA GLY A 220 -14.20 1.59 -11.13
C GLY A 220 -13.27 1.94 -9.97
N PRO A 221 -13.80 2.12 -8.75
CA PRO A 221 -13.02 2.30 -7.51
C PRO A 221 -11.97 1.21 -7.32
N ARG A 222 -10.71 1.60 -7.06
CA ARG A 222 -9.63 0.61 -6.95
C ARG A 222 -8.83 0.72 -5.66
N HIS A 223 -7.94 1.68 -5.53
CA HIS A 223 -7.17 1.96 -4.32
C HIS A 223 -7.55 3.31 -3.74
N PHE A 224 -7.48 3.41 -2.43
CA PHE A 224 -7.89 4.57 -1.66
C PHE A 224 -6.80 4.95 -0.66
N THR A 225 -6.55 6.24 -0.47
CA THR A 225 -5.55 6.73 0.48
C THR A 225 -6.05 7.96 1.23
N PHE A 226 -5.56 8.14 2.46
CA PHE A 226 -5.88 9.30 3.28
C PHE A 226 -4.74 10.31 3.26
N HIS A 227 -5.11 11.58 3.25
CA HIS A 227 -4.17 12.63 3.59
C HIS A 227 -3.67 12.44 5.05
N PRO A 228 -2.39 12.72 5.36
CA PRO A 228 -1.84 12.55 6.72
C PRO A 228 -2.61 13.30 7.81
N ASN A 229 -3.27 14.44 7.47
CA ASN A 229 -4.10 15.19 8.43
C ASN A 229 -5.44 14.51 8.77
N GLY A 230 -5.80 13.42 8.08
CA GLY A 230 -7.05 12.66 8.29
C GLY A 230 -8.34 13.35 7.86
N LYS A 231 -8.27 14.57 7.29
CA LYS A 231 -9.44 15.37 6.86
C LYS A 231 -9.84 15.10 5.41
N TYR A 232 -8.91 14.68 4.57
CA TYR A 232 -9.11 14.43 3.15
C TYR A 232 -8.73 13.02 2.78
N ALA A 233 -9.29 12.53 1.67
CA ALA A 233 -9.01 11.23 1.13
C ALA A 233 -9.17 11.21 -0.39
N TYR A 234 -8.52 10.23 -1.05
CA TYR A 234 -8.38 10.18 -2.50
C TYR A 234 -8.57 8.75 -2.99
N LEU A 235 -9.38 8.61 -4.02
CA LEU A 235 -9.74 7.34 -4.64
C LEU A 235 -9.23 7.32 -6.08
N VAL A 236 -8.41 6.35 -6.42
CA VAL A 236 -8.09 6.09 -7.83
C VAL A 236 -9.21 5.28 -8.48
N GLU A 237 -9.64 5.74 -9.63
CA GLU A 237 -10.70 5.16 -10.46
C GLU A 237 -10.06 4.46 -11.64
N GLU A 238 -10.10 3.12 -11.63
CA GLU A 238 -9.34 2.28 -12.57
C GLU A 238 -9.78 2.48 -14.02
N LEU A 239 -11.09 2.50 -14.25
CA LEU A 239 -11.66 2.36 -15.61
C LEU A 239 -11.66 3.69 -16.36
N THR A 240 -11.75 4.82 -15.65
CA THR A 240 -11.77 6.17 -16.23
C THR A 240 -10.41 6.86 -16.23
N SER A 241 -9.42 6.29 -15.52
CA SER A 241 -8.10 6.90 -15.34
C SER A 241 -8.20 8.30 -14.71
N THR A 242 -8.92 8.36 -13.60
CA THR A 242 -9.20 9.58 -12.84
C THR A 242 -8.95 9.37 -11.34
N VAL A 243 -8.97 10.47 -10.59
CA VAL A 243 -8.97 10.47 -9.13
C VAL A 243 -10.17 11.28 -8.63
N ALA A 244 -10.92 10.72 -7.69
CA ALA A 244 -11.92 11.44 -6.90
C ALA A 244 -11.32 11.87 -5.55
N THR A 245 -11.67 13.07 -5.08
CA THR A 245 -11.22 13.62 -3.81
C THR A 245 -12.38 13.85 -2.86
N PHE A 246 -12.16 13.59 -1.57
CA PHE A 246 -13.20 13.68 -0.54
C PHE A 246 -12.71 14.44 0.67
N SER A 247 -13.64 15.16 1.34
CA SER A 247 -13.50 15.47 2.75
C SER A 247 -14.08 14.34 3.60
N ARG A 248 -13.50 14.12 4.78
CA ARG A 248 -13.93 13.08 5.72
C ARG A 248 -14.42 13.66 7.03
N ASP A 249 -15.58 13.24 7.47
CA ASP A 249 -16.03 13.40 8.85
C ASP A 249 -15.40 12.28 9.71
N SER A 250 -14.48 12.64 10.57
CA SER A 250 -13.80 11.66 11.43
C SER A 250 -14.72 11.04 12.49
N LYS A 251 -15.87 11.62 12.84
CA LYS A 251 -16.80 11.09 13.84
C LYS A 251 -17.68 9.97 13.27
N THR A 252 -18.17 10.17 12.06
CA THR A 252 -19.13 9.27 11.41
C THR A 252 -18.47 8.36 10.36
N GLY A 253 -17.27 8.70 9.90
CA GLY A 253 -16.61 8.06 8.77
C GLY A 253 -17.11 8.53 7.40
N ALA A 254 -18.14 9.37 7.35
CA ALA A 254 -18.74 9.82 6.10
C ALA A 254 -17.75 10.59 5.21
N LEU A 255 -17.88 10.37 3.90
CA LEU A 255 -17.13 11.08 2.87
C LEU A 255 -18.04 12.03 2.09
N THR A 256 -17.56 13.23 1.84
CA THR A 256 -18.21 14.22 0.96
C THR A 256 -17.30 14.50 -0.22
N LEU A 257 -17.80 14.30 -1.44
CA LEU A 257 -17.05 14.54 -2.68
C LEU A 257 -16.69 16.03 -2.81
N LEU A 258 -15.40 16.31 -3.04
CA LEU A 258 -14.86 17.65 -3.25
C LEU A 258 -14.51 17.92 -4.71
N GLN A 259 -13.99 16.88 -5.38
CA GLN A 259 -13.53 16.96 -6.76
C GLN A 259 -13.73 15.61 -7.42
N ASP A 260 -14.30 15.59 -8.61
CA ASP A 260 -14.53 14.37 -9.40
C ASP A 260 -13.75 14.44 -10.72
N ASN A 261 -13.46 13.29 -11.30
CA ASN A 261 -12.84 13.17 -12.64
C ASN A 261 -11.51 13.93 -12.81
N VAL A 262 -10.65 13.99 -11.79
CA VAL A 262 -9.31 14.58 -11.92
C VAL A 262 -8.46 13.65 -12.80
N LYS A 263 -8.18 14.08 -14.03
CA LYS A 263 -7.48 13.27 -15.05
C LYS A 263 -6.05 12.93 -14.63
N THR A 264 -5.67 11.66 -14.82
CA THR A 264 -4.33 11.16 -14.50
C THR A 264 -3.43 11.00 -15.73
N LEU A 265 -4.00 10.88 -16.91
CA LEU A 265 -3.26 10.66 -18.15
C LEU A 265 -2.57 11.95 -18.64
N PRO A 266 -1.42 11.83 -19.33
CA PRO A 266 -0.87 12.93 -20.10
C PRO A 266 -1.88 13.43 -21.17
N ASP A 267 -1.90 14.72 -21.44
CA ASP A 267 -2.88 15.34 -22.34
C ASP A 267 -2.85 14.77 -23.78
N ASN A 268 -1.69 14.32 -24.23
CA ASN A 268 -1.48 13.75 -25.56
C ASN A 268 -1.57 12.23 -25.61
N PHE A 269 -1.94 11.55 -24.52
CA PHE A 269 -2.06 10.11 -24.51
C PHE A 269 -3.34 9.63 -25.16
N THR A 270 -3.25 8.72 -26.15
CA THR A 270 -4.37 8.21 -26.94
C THR A 270 -4.55 6.68 -26.86
N GLY A 271 -3.70 6.00 -26.07
CA GLY A 271 -3.76 4.53 -25.93
C GLY A 271 -4.79 4.06 -24.90
N ASN A 272 -4.91 2.75 -24.78
CA ASN A 272 -5.65 2.14 -23.68
C ASN A 272 -4.90 2.30 -22.37
N ASN A 273 -5.60 2.61 -21.30
CA ASN A 273 -5.04 2.73 -19.97
C ASN A 273 -6.00 2.22 -18.90
N THR A 274 -5.43 1.74 -17.81
CA THR A 274 -6.14 1.52 -16.55
C THR A 274 -5.28 2.07 -15.42
N SER A 275 -5.88 2.82 -14.51
CA SER A 275 -5.19 3.31 -13.32
C SER A 275 -4.95 2.19 -12.30
N ALA A 276 -3.91 2.34 -11.46
CA ALA A 276 -3.60 1.27 -10.51
C ALA A 276 -3.47 1.76 -9.07
N ASP A 277 -2.36 2.36 -8.71
CA ASP A 277 -2.03 2.65 -7.31
C ASP A 277 -1.99 4.15 -7.02
N ILE A 278 -2.10 4.51 -5.74
CA ILE A 278 -2.19 5.90 -5.30
C ILE A 278 -1.57 6.07 -3.92
N HIS A 279 -0.61 6.98 -3.79
CA HIS A 279 0.05 7.31 -2.53
C HIS A 279 0.24 8.81 -2.37
N ILE A 280 0.29 9.26 -1.11
CA ILE A 280 0.60 10.63 -0.71
C ILE A 280 1.91 10.63 0.06
N ASP A 281 2.72 11.67 -0.12
CA ASP A 281 3.91 11.86 0.68
C ASP A 281 3.57 12.14 2.17
N SER A 282 4.52 11.90 3.04
CA SER A 282 4.34 12.05 4.49
C SER A 282 3.95 13.47 4.92
N ASP A 283 4.34 14.47 4.13
CA ASP A 283 4.04 15.89 4.38
C ASP A 283 2.62 16.29 3.89
N GLY A 284 1.97 15.44 3.11
CA GLY A 284 0.64 15.71 2.54
C GLY A 284 0.65 16.76 1.42
N LYS A 285 1.80 17.00 0.79
CA LYS A 285 1.92 18.05 -0.25
C LYS A 285 1.69 17.53 -1.65
N PHE A 286 2.07 16.26 -1.90
CA PHE A 286 2.01 15.66 -3.23
C PHE A 286 1.36 14.28 -3.20
N LEU A 287 0.51 14.07 -4.20
CA LEU A 287 -0.09 12.78 -4.48
C LEU A 287 0.47 12.24 -5.80
N TYR A 288 0.76 10.94 -5.81
CA TYR A 288 1.21 10.20 -6.98
C TYR A 288 0.21 9.11 -7.32
N GLN A 289 0.01 8.86 -8.63
CA GLN A 289 -0.90 7.83 -9.12
C GLN A 289 -0.30 7.14 -10.34
N SER A 290 -0.38 5.79 -10.42
CA SER A 290 0.22 5.02 -11.51
C SER A 290 -0.77 4.63 -12.62
N ASN A 291 -0.32 4.69 -13.87
CA ASN A 291 -1.06 4.42 -15.11
C ASN A 291 -0.47 3.24 -15.88
N ARG A 292 -1.26 2.17 -16.06
CA ARG A 292 -0.85 0.88 -16.67
C ARG A 292 -1.10 0.82 -18.17
N GLY A 293 -0.74 1.76 -18.92
CA GLY A 293 -0.86 1.85 -20.38
C GLY A 293 0.03 2.99 -20.82
N ALA A 294 -0.19 4.18 -20.24
CA ALA A 294 0.72 5.31 -20.38
C ALA A 294 2.10 5.03 -19.74
N ASN A 295 2.17 4.08 -18.79
CA ASN A 295 3.38 3.73 -18.03
C ASN A 295 4.00 4.95 -17.35
N THR A 296 3.16 5.71 -16.66
CA THR A 296 3.54 6.95 -15.98
C THR A 296 3.09 6.95 -14.53
N LEU A 297 3.75 7.78 -13.71
CA LEU A 297 3.19 8.33 -12.48
C LEU A 297 2.66 9.73 -12.77
N ALA A 298 1.36 9.96 -12.58
CA ALA A 298 0.79 11.30 -12.52
C ALA A 298 1.09 11.91 -11.16
N ILE A 299 1.50 13.19 -11.15
CA ILE A 299 1.93 13.93 -9.96
C ILE A 299 0.96 15.10 -9.75
N PHE A 300 0.43 15.20 -8.53
CA PHE A 300 -0.51 16.26 -8.16
C PHE A 300 0.00 16.99 -6.91
N ALA A 301 -0.13 18.32 -6.93
CA ALA A 301 -0.04 19.12 -5.71
C ALA A 301 -1.40 19.06 -4.99
N ILE A 302 -1.37 18.98 -3.66
CA ILE A 302 -2.56 18.97 -2.80
C ILE A 302 -2.74 20.37 -2.21
N GLY A 303 -3.88 21.00 -2.49
CA GLY A 303 -4.26 22.29 -1.93
C GLY A 303 -4.67 22.18 -0.46
N ASN A 304 -4.68 23.31 0.25
CA ASN A 304 -5.15 23.39 1.64
C ASN A 304 -6.62 22.98 1.81
N ASP A 305 -7.40 23.04 0.73
CA ASP A 305 -8.80 22.59 0.65
C ASP A 305 -8.93 21.09 0.27
N GLY A 306 -7.82 20.38 0.15
CA GLY A 306 -7.75 18.96 -0.22
C GLY A 306 -7.87 18.69 -1.70
N LYS A 307 -8.04 19.71 -2.55
CA LYS A 307 -8.16 19.53 -3.99
C LYS A 307 -6.81 19.29 -4.65
N LEU A 308 -6.86 18.56 -5.77
CA LEU A 308 -5.69 18.21 -6.57
C LEU A 308 -5.51 19.18 -7.73
N THR A 309 -4.25 19.55 -7.96
CA THR A 309 -3.80 20.23 -9.18
C THR A 309 -2.68 19.41 -9.79
N LYS A 310 -2.86 18.94 -11.04
CA LYS A 310 -1.82 18.16 -11.72
C LYS A 310 -0.60 19.05 -12.00
N VAL A 311 0.58 18.54 -11.62
CA VAL A 311 1.85 19.24 -11.78
C VAL A 311 2.81 18.56 -12.75
N GLY A 312 2.53 17.32 -13.14
CA GLY A 312 3.32 16.61 -14.16
C GLY A 312 3.00 15.14 -14.29
N ASP A 313 3.69 14.52 -15.23
CA ASP A 313 3.72 13.09 -15.46
C ASP A 313 5.19 12.63 -15.54
N GLN A 314 5.51 11.52 -14.87
CA GLN A 314 6.83 10.90 -14.91
C GLN A 314 6.74 9.53 -15.59
N PRO A 315 7.42 9.29 -16.73
CA PRO A 315 7.62 7.94 -17.26
C PRO A 315 8.27 7.03 -16.22
N THR A 316 7.79 5.79 -16.10
CA THR A 316 8.23 4.90 -15.02
C THR A 316 9.39 3.99 -15.40
N GLU A 317 9.89 4.07 -16.62
CA GLU A 317 11.01 3.27 -17.13
C GLU A 317 10.76 1.75 -17.08
N GLY A 318 9.48 1.37 -17.26
CA GLY A 318 9.00 -0.01 -17.29
C GLY A 318 7.58 -0.09 -17.81
N LYS A 319 7.02 -1.32 -17.87
CA LYS A 319 5.68 -1.59 -18.39
C LYS A 319 4.75 -2.03 -17.27
N THR A 320 3.53 -1.48 -17.29
CA THR A 320 2.46 -1.82 -16.34
C THR A 320 2.87 -1.55 -14.89
N PRO A 321 3.11 -0.27 -14.50
CA PRO A 321 3.41 0.12 -13.12
C PRO A 321 2.19 -0.12 -12.23
N ARG A 322 2.09 -1.32 -11.63
CA ARG A 322 0.90 -1.76 -10.90
C ARG A 322 0.86 -1.25 -9.46
N ASN A 323 2.03 -1.09 -8.85
CA ASN A 323 2.18 -0.57 -7.49
C ASN A 323 3.48 0.22 -7.38
N PHE A 324 3.54 1.14 -6.44
CA PHE A 324 4.77 1.86 -6.12
C PHE A 324 4.82 2.21 -4.63
N LEU A 325 5.99 2.51 -4.13
CA LEU A 325 6.23 2.91 -2.75
C LEU A 325 6.91 4.26 -2.73
N ILE A 326 6.40 5.21 -1.94
CA ILE A 326 7.17 6.37 -1.48
C ILE A 326 7.86 5.94 -0.19
N ASP A 327 9.17 6.00 -0.12
CA ASP A 327 9.89 5.60 1.09
C ASP A 327 9.49 6.45 2.30
N PRO A 328 9.60 5.94 3.54
CA PRO A 328 9.15 6.66 4.74
C PRO A 328 9.80 8.04 4.95
N LYS A 329 11.02 8.26 4.43
CA LYS A 329 11.71 9.57 4.48
C LYS A 329 11.31 10.50 3.34
N GLY A 330 10.62 9.98 2.35
CA GLY A 330 10.13 10.73 1.20
C GLY A 330 11.19 11.12 0.16
N ASP A 331 12.36 10.47 0.15
CA ASP A 331 13.46 10.77 -0.76
C ASP A 331 13.42 9.94 -2.05
N PHE A 332 12.80 8.75 -1.99
CA PHE A 332 12.78 7.80 -3.09
C PHE A 332 11.36 7.31 -3.39
N ILE A 333 11.15 6.98 -4.67
CA ILE A 333 9.99 6.21 -5.12
C ILE A 333 10.50 4.95 -5.83
N PHE A 334 9.93 3.80 -5.45
CA PHE A 334 10.19 2.49 -6.05
C PHE A 334 8.95 2.07 -6.82
N VAL A 335 9.07 1.83 -8.12
CA VAL A 335 7.94 1.48 -8.99
C VAL A 335 8.05 0.03 -9.43
N ALA A 336 7.07 -0.79 -9.07
CA ALA A 336 6.99 -2.19 -9.46
C ALA A 336 6.23 -2.36 -10.77
N HIS A 337 6.87 -2.99 -11.75
CA HIS A 337 6.35 -3.19 -13.09
C HIS A 337 5.96 -4.65 -13.32
N GLN A 338 4.66 -4.89 -13.50
CA GLN A 338 4.11 -6.23 -13.70
C GLN A 338 4.67 -6.90 -14.96
N ASP A 339 4.78 -6.17 -16.08
CA ASP A 339 5.02 -6.78 -17.41
C ASP A 339 6.44 -6.58 -17.96
N SER A 340 7.27 -5.76 -17.34
CA SER A 340 8.70 -5.64 -17.66
C SER A 340 9.61 -6.27 -16.62
N ASP A 341 9.04 -6.95 -15.59
CA ASP A 341 9.77 -7.76 -14.62
C ASP A 341 10.89 -7.01 -13.90
N ASN A 342 10.60 -5.76 -13.48
CA ASN A 342 11.59 -4.92 -12.82
C ASN A 342 10.97 -3.95 -11.81
N ILE A 343 11.84 -3.47 -10.92
CA ILE A 343 11.57 -2.33 -10.05
C ILE A 343 12.51 -1.20 -10.46
N THR A 344 11.97 -0.02 -10.74
CA THR A 344 12.74 1.19 -11.04
C THR A 344 12.77 2.12 -9.83
N ILE A 345 13.87 2.86 -9.67
CA ILE A 345 14.11 3.72 -8.52
C ILE A 345 14.23 5.17 -8.96
N PHE A 346 13.45 6.04 -8.33
CA PHE A 346 13.47 7.49 -8.57
C PHE A 346 13.88 8.24 -7.31
N LYS A 347 14.66 9.30 -7.46
CA LYS A 347 14.81 10.33 -6.43
C LYS A 347 13.64 11.29 -6.50
N ARG A 348 13.10 11.66 -5.35
CA ARG A 348 12.02 12.62 -5.22
C ARG A 348 12.53 13.96 -4.67
N ASP A 349 12.19 15.04 -5.33
CA ASP A 349 12.34 16.38 -4.79
C ASP A 349 11.14 16.69 -3.88
N GLN A 350 11.37 16.76 -2.58
CA GLN A 350 10.32 16.97 -1.58
C GLN A 350 9.65 18.35 -1.65
N LYS A 351 10.30 19.34 -2.30
CA LYS A 351 9.72 20.70 -2.45
C LYS A 351 8.81 20.82 -3.65
N THR A 352 9.13 20.14 -4.74
CA THR A 352 8.43 20.27 -6.03
C THR A 352 7.62 19.02 -6.39
N GLY A 353 7.80 17.91 -5.69
CA GLY A 353 7.19 16.61 -6.01
C GLY A 353 7.80 15.93 -7.23
N LYS A 354 8.73 16.56 -7.95
CA LYS A 354 9.33 16.04 -9.17
C LYS A 354 10.17 14.79 -8.90
N LEU A 355 10.17 13.89 -9.87
CA LEU A 355 10.94 12.66 -9.83
C LEU A 355 12.10 12.70 -10.83
N THR A 356 13.22 12.10 -10.44
CA THR A 356 14.39 11.90 -11.30
C THR A 356 14.78 10.44 -11.29
N TYR A 357 14.77 9.77 -12.45
CA TYR A 357 15.22 8.39 -12.56
C TYR A 357 16.69 8.27 -12.15
N THR A 358 17.00 7.29 -11.28
CA THR A 358 18.37 7.09 -10.78
C THR A 358 19.26 6.27 -11.73
N GLY A 359 18.68 5.73 -12.80
CA GLY A 359 19.34 4.75 -13.67
C GLY A 359 19.32 3.33 -13.11
N GLN A 360 18.69 3.11 -11.92
CA GLN A 360 18.62 1.80 -11.29
C GLN A 360 17.33 1.07 -11.68
N SER A 361 17.50 -0.11 -12.25
CA SER A 361 16.42 -1.06 -12.56
C SER A 361 16.80 -2.44 -12.01
N VAL A 362 16.01 -2.93 -11.06
CA VAL A 362 16.27 -4.21 -10.36
C VAL A 362 15.34 -5.27 -10.94
N PRO A 363 15.87 -6.38 -11.49
CA PRO A 363 15.03 -7.44 -12.05
C PRO A 363 14.27 -8.18 -10.94
N VAL A 364 12.94 -8.20 -11.06
CA VAL A 364 12.03 -8.97 -10.20
C VAL A 364 10.85 -9.42 -11.06
N PRO A 365 10.71 -10.74 -11.31
CA PRO A 365 9.63 -11.25 -12.15
C PRO A 365 8.26 -10.88 -11.62
N ALA A 366 7.40 -10.32 -12.48
CA ALA A 366 6.02 -9.96 -12.20
C ALA A 366 5.81 -9.19 -10.88
N ALA A 367 6.67 -8.21 -10.60
CA ALA A 367 6.59 -7.37 -9.40
C ALA A 367 5.30 -6.54 -9.39
N VAL A 368 4.49 -6.64 -8.32
CA VAL A 368 3.17 -5.99 -8.24
C VAL A 368 2.84 -5.37 -6.90
N CYS A 369 3.73 -5.50 -5.91
CA CYS A 369 3.62 -4.84 -4.60
C CYS A 369 5.02 -4.59 -4.03
N VAL A 370 5.27 -3.39 -3.53
CA VAL A 370 6.53 -3.03 -2.84
C VAL A 370 6.19 -2.37 -1.52
N ILE A 371 6.75 -2.89 -0.42
CA ILE A 371 6.64 -2.28 0.90
C ILE A 371 8.01 -2.23 1.58
N MET A 372 8.19 -1.31 2.51
CA MET A 372 9.43 -1.14 3.27
C MET A 372 9.18 -1.34 4.76
N ALA A 373 10.10 -2.02 5.45
CA ALA A 373 10.02 -2.16 6.90
C ALA A 373 10.29 -0.82 7.58
N ASN A 374 9.44 -0.45 8.54
CA ASN A 374 9.72 0.66 9.45
C ASN A 374 10.80 0.22 10.45
N ARG A 375 11.93 0.89 10.48
CA ARG A 375 13.01 0.67 11.46
C ARG A 375 13.13 1.84 12.42
#